data_6263e15fcddbeb6fbab8e6a81840dc2d
#
_entry.id   6263e15fcddbeb6fbab8e6a81840dc2d
#
_cell.length_a   1.000
_cell.length_b   1.000
_cell.length_c   1.000
_cell.angle_alpha   90.00
_cell.angle_beta   90.00
_cell.angle_gamma   90.00
#
_symmetry.space_group_name_H-M   'P 1'
#
loop_
_entity.id
_entity.type
_entity.pdbx_description
1 polymer ?
#
loop_
_entity_poly.entity_id
_entity_poly.type
_entity_poly.pdbx_seq_one_letter_code
_entity_poly.pdbx_strand_id
1 'polypeptide(L)'
;MKKYAFPLAALLLAACNSGEEITTTQTDEPVARILEYTPAPGQFINELVSGGFTGTETTPEAAVAYAEKRMRKNTWVSLGGWGGYIVVGFDHSIDNSSSGYKGGYNFSITGNAFKGSSEPGIVYVMQDTNGNTLPDDEWYELKGSEFGKEETVQDYAVTYYRPTYSGADVQWKDNQGVKGKIDYLKQYHDQPSYYPAWIGTDSYTLYGPCLKSRTYDQSGNGSYWVNGEYDWGYADNFGNDRLSEDDNAAAGAMKVYFKISNAVDKNGQPANLKYIDFIRVQTGVNAKAGWLGENSTEVFGFTDENINQGK
;
A
#
# COMPACT_ATOMS: atom_id res chain seq x y z
N MET A 1 -26.36 -32.84 24.36
CA MET A 1 -25.23 -31.89 24.23
C MET A 1 -24.44 -32.25 22.96
N LYS A 2 -24.70 -31.60 21.84
CA LYS A 2 -24.01 -31.83 20.56
C LYS A 2 -22.93 -30.73 20.45
N LYS A 3 -21.67 -31.17 20.43
CA LYS A 3 -20.50 -30.30 20.21
C LYS A 3 -20.39 -30.04 18.72
N TYR A 4 -20.54 -28.82 18.29
CA TYR A 4 -20.19 -28.39 16.93
C TYR A 4 -18.72 -27.97 16.93
N ALA A 5 -17.87 -28.75 16.25
CA ALA A 5 -16.51 -28.40 15.92
C ALA A 5 -16.53 -27.64 14.59
N PHE A 6 -16.04 -26.42 14.57
CA PHE A 6 -15.75 -25.67 13.34
C PHE A 6 -14.38 -26.09 12.84
N PRO A 7 -14.23 -26.42 11.56
CA PRO A 7 -12.90 -26.72 11.02
C PRO A 7 -12.17 -25.39 10.75
N LEU A 8 -11.04 -25.23 11.41
CA LEU A 8 -10.02 -24.26 11.08
C LEU A 8 -9.40 -24.68 9.73
N ALA A 9 -9.67 -23.91 8.68
CA ALA A 9 -9.05 -24.15 7.38
C ALA A 9 -7.59 -23.66 7.41
N ALA A 10 -6.70 -24.56 7.78
CA ALA A 10 -5.27 -24.36 7.57
C ALA A 10 -4.96 -24.63 6.10
N LEU A 11 -4.60 -23.61 5.33
CA LEU A 11 -4.01 -23.77 4.00
C LEU A 11 -2.61 -24.39 4.18
N LEU A 12 -2.50 -25.68 3.97
CA LEU A 12 -1.24 -26.40 3.83
C LEU A 12 -0.68 -26.12 2.42
N LEU A 13 0.38 -25.34 2.32
CA LEU A 13 1.24 -25.28 1.15
C LEU A 13 1.98 -26.60 1.02
N ALA A 14 1.52 -27.46 0.11
CA ALA A 14 2.26 -28.66 -0.29
C ALA A 14 3.40 -28.23 -1.22
N ALA A 15 4.62 -28.27 -0.73
CA ALA A 15 5.82 -28.18 -1.56
C ALA A 15 6.00 -29.53 -2.28
N CYS A 16 5.69 -29.61 -3.56
CA CYS A 16 6.19 -30.66 -4.43
C CYS A 16 7.54 -30.25 -4.99
N ASN A 17 8.57 -30.96 -4.53
CA ASN A 17 9.92 -30.90 -5.07
C ASN A 17 10.00 -31.80 -6.30
N SER A 18 9.93 -31.25 -7.50
CA SER A 18 10.38 -31.88 -8.71
C SER A 18 11.30 -30.89 -9.43
N GLY A 19 12.58 -31.24 -9.52
CA GLY A 19 13.59 -30.46 -10.19
C GLY A 19 13.34 -30.42 -11.71
N GLU A 20 12.62 -29.41 -12.15
CA GLU A 20 12.68 -28.87 -13.49
C GLU A 20 13.27 -27.48 -13.37
N GLU A 21 14.38 -27.23 -14.02
CA GLU A 21 14.89 -25.90 -14.28
C GLU A 21 13.81 -25.15 -15.07
N ILE A 22 13.01 -24.36 -14.36
CA ILE A 22 12.15 -23.39 -15.00
C ILE A 22 13.12 -22.34 -15.55
N THR A 23 13.43 -22.44 -16.83
CA THR A 23 13.92 -21.31 -17.61
C THR A 23 12.80 -20.28 -17.60
N THR A 24 12.86 -19.38 -16.61
CA THR A 24 12.06 -18.16 -16.64
C THR A 24 12.54 -17.39 -17.87
N THR A 25 11.79 -17.44 -18.95
CA THR A 25 11.84 -16.39 -19.94
C THR A 25 11.51 -15.12 -19.18
N GLN A 26 12.54 -14.34 -18.90
CA GLN A 26 12.41 -12.98 -18.40
C GLN A 26 11.66 -12.25 -19.50
N THR A 27 10.35 -12.04 -19.31
CA THR A 27 9.60 -11.12 -20.13
C THR A 27 10.17 -9.76 -19.82
N ASP A 28 10.67 -9.04 -20.82
CA ASP A 28 11.10 -7.64 -20.75
C ASP A 28 9.86 -6.72 -20.54
N GLU A 29 9.02 -7.05 -19.56
CA GLU A 29 7.97 -6.15 -19.15
C GLU A 29 8.62 -5.03 -18.33
N PRO A 30 8.29 -3.76 -18.61
CA PRO A 30 8.83 -2.62 -17.88
C PRO A 30 8.50 -2.79 -16.39
N VAL A 31 9.53 -3.01 -15.61
CA VAL A 31 9.38 -3.25 -14.17
C VAL A 31 9.48 -1.91 -13.45
N ALA A 32 8.45 -1.56 -12.71
CA ALA A 32 8.53 -0.43 -11.80
C ALA A 32 9.68 -0.65 -10.79
N ARG A 33 10.55 0.34 -10.65
CA ARG A 33 11.64 0.34 -9.68
C ARG A 33 11.22 1.08 -8.43
N ILE A 34 11.51 0.55 -7.27
CA ILE A 34 11.29 1.26 -6.00
C ILE A 34 12.42 2.27 -5.83
N LEU A 35 12.05 3.54 -5.62
CA LEU A 35 12.99 4.65 -5.40
C LEU A 35 13.03 5.07 -3.93
N GLU A 36 11.91 4.94 -3.23
CA GLU A 36 11.81 5.24 -1.80
C GLU A 36 10.82 4.27 -1.13
N TYR A 37 11.15 3.83 0.09
CA TYR A 37 10.27 3.04 0.93
C TYR A 37 10.33 3.54 2.36
N THR A 38 9.31 4.28 2.76
CA THR A 38 9.17 4.91 4.08
C THR A 38 7.84 4.50 4.71
N PRO A 39 7.72 3.26 5.21
CA PRO A 39 6.48 2.81 5.83
C PRO A 39 6.27 3.49 7.19
N ALA A 40 5.01 3.57 7.61
CA ALA A 40 4.67 3.76 9.01
C ALA A 40 4.93 2.46 9.80
N PRO A 41 4.97 2.52 11.14
CA PRO A 41 5.01 1.32 11.97
C PRO A 41 3.80 0.42 11.70
N GLY A 42 4.04 -0.91 11.71
CA GLY A 42 2.97 -1.87 11.44
C GLY A 42 3.40 -3.31 11.71
N GLN A 43 2.40 -4.18 11.84
CA GLN A 43 2.61 -5.60 12.17
C GLN A 43 3.37 -6.37 11.09
N PHE A 44 3.34 -5.91 9.84
CA PHE A 44 4.09 -6.52 8.73
C PHE A 44 5.45 -5.83 8.47
N ILE A 45 5.83 -4.86 9.31
CA ILE A 45 7.11 -4.18 9.23
C ILE A 45 8.15 -4.96 10.06
N ASN A 46 9.35 -5.13 9.51
CA ASN A 46 10.44 -5.96 10.09
C ASN A 46 10.07 -7.45 10.29
N GLU A 47 9.17 -7.99 9.47
CA GLU A 47 8.69 -9.36 9.63
C GLU A 47 9.74 -10.38 9.17
N LEU A 48 10.27 -11.17 10.12
CA LEU A 48 11.40 -12.09 9.91
C LEU A 48 10.99 -13.38 9.19
N VAL A 49 9.83 -13.94 9.50
CA VAL A 49 9.45 -15.28 9.03
C VAL A 49 8.87 -15.24 7.62
N SER A 50 7.69 -14.67 7.46
CA SER A 50 7.01 -14.62 6.15
C SER A 50 7.47 -13.43 5.32
N GLY A 51 7.88 -12.34 5.98
CA GLY A 51 8.31 -11.10 5.33
C GLY A 51 9.65 -11.21 4.60
N GLY A 52 10.54 -12.08 5.05
CA GLY A 52 11.89 -12.20 4.51
C GLY A 52 12.82 -11.04 4.88
N PHE A 53 12.43 -10.25 5.89
CA PHE A 53 13.31 -9.31 6.57
C PHE A 53 14.42 -10.09 7.30
N THR A 54 15.67 -9.63 7.22
CA THR A 54 16.83 -10.36 7.77
C THR A 54 17.41 -9.71 9.03
N GLY A 55 16.99 -8.48 9.33
CA GLY A 55 17.55 -7.65 10.41
C GLY A 55 18.79 -6.87 9.98
N THR A 56 19.22 -7.00 8.72
CA THR A 56 20.32 -6.22 8.14
C THR A 56 19.86 -4.99 7.40
N GLU A 57 18.55 -4.85 7.17
CA GLU A 57 17.90 -3.73 6.53
C GLU A 57 17.79 -2.54 7.49
N THR A 58 18.93 -1.86 7.71
CA THR A 58 19.06 -0.76 8.68
C THR A 58 19.31 0.60 8.03
N THR A 59 19.29 0.67 6.70
CA THR A 59 19.40 1.92 5.93
C THR A 59 18.26 2.04 4.93
N PRO A 60 17.91 3.27 4.48
CA PRO A 60 16.89 3.47 3.44
C PRO A 60 17.15 2.67 2.17
N GLU A 61 18.39 2.59 1.71
CA GLU A 61 18.77 1.83 0.50
C GLU A 61 18.55 0.32 0.69
N ALA A 62 18.88 -0.22 1.87
CA ALA A 62 18.63 -1.61 2.18
C ALA A 62 17.13 -1.92 2.29
N ALA A 63 16.33 -0.96 2.77
CA ALA A 63 14.87 -1.06 2.80
C ALA A 63 14.27 -1.07 1.39
N VAL A 64 14.74 -0.22 0.48
CA VAL A 64 14.37 -0.22 -0.94
C VAL A 64 14.69 -1.56 -1.57
N ALA A 65 15.92 -2.07 -1.40
CA ALA A 65 16.32 -3.37 -1.94
C ALA A 65 15.47 -4.54 -1.39
N TYR A 66 15.10 -4.48 -0.11
CA TYR A 66 14.18 -5.43 0.51
C TYR A 66 12.79 -5.38 -0.13
N ALA A 67 12.20 -4.18 -0.28
CA ALA A 67 10.90 -4.00 -0.90
C ALA A 67 10.89 -4.44 -2.37
N GLU A 68 11.93 -4.12 -3.15
CA GLU A 68 12.08 -4.60 -4.53
C GLU A 68 12.15 -6.13 -4.61
N LYS A 69 12.90 -6.77 -3.72
CA LYS A 69 13.00 -8.23 -3.66
C LYS A 69 11.64 -8.87 -3.39
N ARG A 70 10.80 -8.26 -2.53
CA ARG A 70 9.45 -8.74 -2.27
C ARG A 70 8.57 -8.60 -3.52
N MET A 71 8.54 -7.43 -4.12
CA MET A 71 7.72 -7.15 -5.32
C MET A 71 8.10 -8.07 -6.49
N ARG A 72 9.40 -8.28 -6.76
CA ARG A 72 9.89 -9.21 -7.79
C ARG A 72 9.50 -10.67 -7.54
N LYS A 73 9.24 -11.05 -6.28
CA LYS A 73 8.74 -12.37 -5.90
C LYS A 73 7.23 -12.47 -5.87
N ASN A 74 6.55 -11.46 -6.38
CA ASN A 74 5.10 -11.34 -6.31
C ASN A 74 4.58 -11.47 -4.87
N THR A 75 5.29 -10.82 -3.93
CA THR A 75 4.93 -10.76 -2.52
C THR A 75 4.63 -9.31 -2.18
N TRP A 76 3.58 -9.07 -1.40
CA TRP A 76 3.19 -7.70 -1.04
C TRP A 76 4.28 -6.95 -0.26
N VAL A 77 4.30 -5.64 -0.47
CA VAL A 77 5.05 -4.68 0.32
C VAL A 77 4.04 -3.90 1.17
N SER A 78 4.12 -4.07 2.49
CA SER A 78 3.26 -3.35 3.43
C SER A 78 3.75 -1.94 3.63
N LEU A 79 2.86 -0.95 3.59
CA LEU A 79 3.18 0.44 3.87
C LEU A 79 3.00 0.79 5.36
N GLY A 80 2.50 -0.16 6.18
CA GLY A 80 2.22 0.06 7.59
C GLY A 80 1.04 1.00 7.82
N GLY A 81 0.91 1.53 9.03
CA GLY A 81 -0.18 2.43 9.40
C GLY A 81 -0.22 3.72 8.58
N TRP A 82 -1.06 4.66 9.01
CA TRP A 82 -1.32 5.89 8.26
C TRP A 82 -0.06 6.66 7.88
N GLY A 83 -0.03 7.10 6.63
CA GLY A 83 1.01 7.96 6.10
C GLY A 83 2.25 7.23 5.59
N GLY A 84 2.41 5.93 5.89
CA GLY A 84 3.49 5.13 5.33
C GLY A 84 3.38 5.04 3.82
N TYR A 85 4.51 5.13 3.09
CA TYR A 85 4.48 5.25 1.64
C TYR A 85 5.63 4.55 0.93
N ILE A 86 5.41 4.36 -0.38
CA ILE A 86 6.38 3.89 -1.34
C ILE A 86 6.39 4.82 -2.56
N VAL A 87 7.57 5.04 -3.15
CA VAL A 87 7.74 5.75 -4.43
C VAL A 87 8.32 4.80 -5.45
N VAL A 88 7.70 4.75 -6.62
CA VAL A 88 8.17 3.94 -7.75
C VAL A 88 8.36 4.80 -8.98
N GLY A 89 9.33 4.43 -9.82
CA GLY A 89 9.55 5.01 -11.13
C GLY A 89 9.59 3.92 -12.20
N PHE A 90 9.33 4.32 -13.44
CA PHE A 90 9.44 3.44 -14.61
C PHE A 90 10.68 3.81 -15.43
N ASP A 91 11.10 2.93 -16.32
CA ASP A 91 12.16 3.20 -17.27
C ASP A 91 11.69 4.01 -18.50
N HIS A 92 10.42 4.39 -18.50
CA HIS A 92 9.75 5.20 -19.52
C HIS A 92 8.64 6.03 -18.86
N SER A 93 8.16 7.05 -19.55
CA SER A 93 7.00 7.84 -19.12
C SER A 93 5.69 7.12 -19.45
N ILE A 94 4.73 7.15 -18.55
CA ILE A 94 3.35 6.68 -18.80
C ILE A 94 2.53 7.84 -19.34
N ASP A 95 2.08 7.74 -20.58
CA ASP A 95 1.30 8.80 -21.24
C ASP A 95 -0.10 8.96 -20.63
N ASN A 96 -0.54 10.21 -20.49
CA ASN A 96 -1.93 10.55 -20.16
C ASN A 96 -2.82 10.39 -21.40
N SER A 97 -2.98 9.18 -21.88
CA SER A 97 -3.77 8.88 -23.07
C SER A 97 -5.26 8.76 -22.72
N SER A 98 -6.10 9.52 -23.41
CA SER A 98 -7.57 9.39 -23.31
C SER A 98 -8.09 8.09 -23.94
N SER A 99 -7.28 7.42 -24.77
CA SER A 99 -7.56 6.10 -25.34
C SER A 99 -7.00 4.95 -24.50
N GLY A 100 -6.64 5.21 -23.23
CA GLY A 100 -6.10 4.22 -22.32
C GLY A 100 -6.98 2.98 -22.13
N TYR A 101 -6.43 2.00 -21.42
CA TYR A 101 -7.04 0.69 -21.22
C TYR A 101 -8.50 0.80 -20.71
N LYS A 102 -9.42 0.03 -21.31
CA LYS A 102 -10.84 -0.16 -20.90
C LYS A 102 -11.52 1.05 -20.25
N GLY A 103 -11.59 2.16 -20.96
CA GLY A 103 -12.27 3.37 -20.46
C GLY A 103 -11.33 4.51 -20.07
N GLY A 104 -10.10 4.47 -20.59
CA GLY A 104 -9.13 5.56 -20.45
C GLY A 104 -8.26 5.47 -19.19
N TYR A 105 -8.09 4.28 -18.63
CA TYR A 105 -7.11 4.04 -17.58
C TYR A 105 -5.69 3.99 -18.15
N ASN A 106 -4.72 4.57 -17.46
CA ASN A 106 -3.34 4.66 -17.92
C ASN A 106 -2.41 3.68 -17.21
N PHE A 107 -2.67 3.42 -15.94
CA PHE A 107 -1.89 2.46 -15.15
C PHE A 107 -2.76 1.75 -14.12
N SER A 108 -2.23 0.68 -13.55
CA SER A 108 -2.85 -0.03 -12.43
C SER A 108 -1.87 -0.27 -11.29
N ILE A 109 -2.42 -0.45 -10.10
CA ILE A 109 -1.70 -0.86 -8.90
C ILE A 109 -2.36 -2.14 -8.40
N THR A 110 -1.55 -3.16 -8.13
CA THR A 110 -2.01 -4.43 -7.59
C THR A 110 -1.87 -4.42 -6.07
N GLY A 111 -2.95 -4.67 -5.36
CA GLY A 111 -3.04 -4.81 -3.90
C GLY A 111 -3.61 -6.17 -3.51
N ASN A 112 -3.96 -6.35 -2.23
CA ASN A 112 -4.56 -7.57 -1.69
C ASN A 112 -6.00 -7.39 -1.17
N ALA A 113 -6.62 -6.23 -1.42
CA ALA A 113 -7.97 -5.95 -0.97
C ALA A 113 -8.99 -6.97 -1.49
N PHE A 114 -9.97 -7.28 -0.67
CA PHE A 114 -11.14 -8.05 -1.04
C PHE A 114 -12.37 -7.44 -0.34
N LYS A 115 -13.56 -7.90 -0.67
CA LYS A 115 -14.79 -7.37 -0.09
C LYS A 115 -14.77 -7.41 1.43
N GLY A 116 -14.86 -6.24 2.06
CA GLY A 116 -14.81 -6.09 3.51
C GLY A 116 -13.39 -5.99 4.10
N SER A 117 -12.36 -5.95 3.26
CA SER A 117 -10.96 -5.73 3.64
C SER A 117 -10.33 -4.74 2.66
N SER A 118 -10.75 -3.48 2.72
CA SER A 118 -10.16 -2.37 1.96
C SER A 118 -9.25 -1.56 2.86
N GLU A 119 -8.00 -1.37 2.41
CA GLU A 119 -6.96 -0.66 3.14
C GLU A 119 -6.38 0.46 2.26
N PRO A 120 -7.18 1.54 2.02
CA PRO A 120 -7.01 2.44 0.91
C PRO A 120 -5.68 3.21 0.94
N GLY A 121 -4.94 3.11 -0.15
CA GLY A 121 -3.77 3.90 -0.44
C GLY A 121 -4.10 5.11 -1.31
N ILE A 122 -3.80 6.32 -0.83
CA ILE A 122 -3.87 7.55 -1.64
C ILE A 122 -2.73 7.51 -2.64
N VAL A 123 -3.04 7.82 -3.90
CA VAL A 123 -2.07 7.77 -5.00
C VAL A 123 -1.70 9.17 -5.44
N TYR A 124 -0.42 9.40 -5.59
CA TYR A 124 0.15 10.62 -6.16
C TYR A 124 0.96 10.26 -7.40
N VAL A 125 1.04 11.21 -8.31
CA VAL A 125 1.84 11.11 -9.52
C VAL A 125 2.71 12.33 -9.71
N MET A 126 3.83 12.15 -10.40
CA MET A 126 4.77 13.24 -10.71
C MET A 126 5.25 13.10 -12.15
N GLN A 127 5.35 14.23 -12.84
CA GLN A 127 6.02 14.35 -14.12
C GLN A 127 7.44 14.86 -13.88
N ASP A 128 8.45 14.17 -14.39
CA ASP A 128 9.83 14.66 -14.39
C ASP A 128 9.94 15.83 -15.38
N THR A 129 9.91 17.05 -14.87
CA THR A 129 9.91 18.27 -15.68
C THR A 129 11.31 18.77 -15.95
N ASN A 130 12.28 18.37 -15.13
CA ASN A 130 13.67 18.78 -15.24
C ASN A 130 14.57 17.75 -15.94
N GLY A 131 14.05 16.52 -16.19
CA GLY A 131 14.73 15.45 -16.93
C GLY A 131 15.88 14.78 -16.17
N ASN A 132 15.88 14.87 -14.83
CA ASN A 132 16.96 14.34 -14.01
C ASN A 132 16.72 12.90 -13.52
N THR A 133 15.56 12.32 -13.82
CA THR A 133 15.12 10.97 -13.42
C THR A 133 15.02 10.76 -11.91
N LEU A 134 14.84 11.84 -11.14
CA LEU A 134 14.65 11.83 -9.69
C LEU A 134 13.22 12.28 -9.34
N PRO A 135 12.60 11.74 -8.27
CA PRO A 135 11.26 12.13 -7.85
C PRO A 135 11.29 13.42 -7.00
N ASP A 136 11.87 14.51 -7.55
CA ASP A 136 12.10 15.78 -6.86
C ASP A 136 11.30 16.96 -7.44
N ASP A 137 10.41 16.70 -8.39
CA ASP A 137 9.45 17.67 -8.93
C ASP A 137 8.14 17.74 -8.09
N GLU A 138 7.11 18.38 -8.61
CA GLU A 138 5.83 18.55 -7.91
C GLU A 138 4.98 17.26 -7.95
N TRP A 139 4.52 16.84 -6.77
CA TRP A 139 3.58 15.73 -6.60
C TRP A 139 2.13 16.22 -6.73
N TYR A 140 1.32 15.50 -7.49
CA TYR A 140 -0.10 15.73 -7.68
C TYR A 140 -0.90 14.54 -7.15
N GLU A 141 -1.89 14.81 -6.29
CA GLU A 141 -2.81 13.78 -5.82
C GLU A 141 -3.72 13.33 -6.96
N LEU A 142 -3.92 12.04 -7.14
CA LEU A 142 -5.01 11.52 -7.96
C LEU A 142 -6.29 11.55 -7.14
N LYS A 143 -7.27 12.34 -7.57
CA LYS A 143 -8.57 12.41 -6.91
C LYS A 143 -9.18 11.03 -6.78
N GLY A 144 -9.58 10.67 -5.55
CA GLY A 144 -10.46 9.57 -5.26
C GLY A 144 -11.85 10.06 -4.83
N SER A 145 -12.73 9.13 -4.52
CA SER A 145 -14.13 9.42 -4.15
C SER A 145 -14.28 10.27 -2.89
N GLU A 146 -13.26 10.33 -2.04
CA GLU A 146 -13.28 11.12 -0.80
C GLU A 146 -12.60 12.48 -0.92
N PHE A 147 -12.01 12.79 -2.09
CA PHE A 147 -11.32 14.05 -2.31
C PHE A 147 -12.29 15.24 -2.13
N GLY A 148 -11.90 16.22 -1.32
CA GLY A 148 -12.69 17.43 -1.06
C GLY A 148 -13.93 17.24 -0.18
N LYS A 149 -14.16 16.04 0.37
CA LYS A 149 -15.20 15.83 1.39
C LYS A 149 -14.77 16.44 2.72
N GLU A 150 -15.73 16.95 3.48
CA GLU A 150 -15.52 17.58 4.79
C GLU A 150 -14.82 16.62 5.79
N GLU A 151 -15.12 15.32 5.66
CA GLU A 151 -14.59 14.28 6.54
C GLU A 151 -13.15 13.87 6.21
N THR A 152 -12.60 14.32 5.07
CA THR A 152 -11.20 14.10 4.69
C THR A 152 -10.35 15.24 5.22
N VAL A 153 -9.43 14.92 6.14
CA VAL A 153 -8.50 15.91 6.70
C VAL A 153 -7.32 16.07 5.75
N GLN A 154 -7.20 17.20 5.06
CA GLN A 154 -6.17 17.42 4.04
C GLN A 154 -4.75 17.56 4.63
N ASP A 155 -4.60 18.38 5.69
CA ASP A 155 -3.31 18.68 6.31
C ASP A 155 -3.12 17.84 7.59
N TYR A 156 -3.20 16.52 7.45
CA TYR A 156 -3.02 15.63 8.59
C TYR A 156 -1.53 15.26 8.73
N ALA A 157 -1.09 15.06 9.96
CA ALA A 157 0.27 14.64 10.28
C ALA A 157 0.28 13.74 11.50
N VAL A 158 1.09 12.67 11.45
CA VAL A 158 1.28 11.76 12.58
C VAL A 158 2.77 11.61 12.85
N THR A 159 3.16 11.82 14.12
CA THR A 159 4.50 11.51 14.62
C THR A 159 4.48 10.17 15.35
N TYR A 160 5.28 9.24 14.87
CA TYR A 160 5.50 7.92 15.47
C TYR A 160 6.77 7.96 16.34
N TYR A 161 6.73 7.28 17.49
CA TYR A 161 7.82 7.25 18.46
C TYR A 161 8.39 5.84 18.58
N ARG A 162 9.73 5.73 18.51
CA ARG A 162 10.43 4.46 18.66
C ARG A 162 10.17 3.86 20.06
N PRO A 163 9.74 2.60 20.14
CA PRO A 163 9.61 1.92 21.43
C PRO A 163 10.96 1.79 22.15
N THR A 164 10.95 1.89 23.46
CA THR A 164 12.15 1.79 24.31
C THR A 164 12.54 0.35 24.64
N TYR A 165 11.67 -0.63 24.34
CA TYR A 165 11.93 -2.05 24.56
C TYR A 165 11.24 -2.90 23.48
N SER A 166 11.78 -4.12 23.30
CA SER A 166 11.26 -5.10 22.34
C SER A 166 9.85 -5.56 22.71
N GLY A 167 8.98 -5.69 21.69
CA GLY A 167 7.61 -6.14 21.87
C GLY A 167 6.68 -5.09 22.51
N ALA A 168 7.04 -3.82 22.40
CA ALA A 168 6.19 -2.73 22.86
C ALA A 168 5.36 -2.16 21.72
N ASP A 169 4.20 -1.61 22.07
CA ASP A 169 3.37 -0.80 21.17
C ASP A 169 4.15 0.40 20.65
N VAL A 170 3.93 0.80 19.40
CA VAL A 170 4.49 2.04 18.84
C VAL A 170 3.52 3.18 19.11
N GLN A 171 3.90 4.09 19.99
CA GLN A 171 3.09 5.28 20.31
C GLN A 171 3.11 6.27 19.16
N TRP A 172 2.00 6.99 18.97
CA TRP A 172 1.94 8.09 18.02
C TRP A 172 1.12 9.28 18.56
N LYS A 173 1.34 10.43 17.96
CA LYS A 173 0.56 11.66 18.18
C LYS A 173 0.32 12.34 16.84
N ASP A 174 -0.91 12.80 16.60
CA ASP A 174 -1.23 13.61 15.42
C ASP A 174 -1.14 15.12 15.69
N ASN A 175 -1.29 15.90 14.61
CA ASN A 175 -1.31 17.35 14.65
C ASN A 175 -2.63 17.94 15.18
N GLN A 176 -3.65 17.12 15.40
CA GLN A 176 -4.90 17.51 16.04
C GLN A 176 -4.88 17.30 17.56
N GLY A 177 -3.77 16.77 18.09
CA GLY A 177 -3.56 16.53 19.51
C GLY A 177 -4.03 15.16 20.00
N VAL A 178 -4.55 14.31 19.10
CA VAL A 178 -4.93 12.93 19.43
C VAL A 178 -3.66 12.08 19.59
N LYS A 179 -3.69 11.18 20.56
CA LYS A 179 -2.65 10.19 20.81
C LYS A 179 -3.21 8.79 20.64
N GLY A 180 -2.40 7.91 20.11
CA GLY A 180 -2.75 6.51 19.95
C GLY A 180 -1.52 5.62 19.87
N LYS A 181 -1.72 4.41 19.42
CA LYS A 181 -0.65 3.41 19.29
C LYS A 181 -0.95 2.43 18.18
N ILE A 182 0.10 1.90 17.58
CA ILE A 182 0.08 0.64 16.84
C ILE A 182 0.28 -0.45 17.89
N ASP A 183 -0.72 -1.33 18.02
CA ASP A 183 -0.72 -2.40 19.02
C ASP A 183 0.30 -3.49 18.66
N TYR A 184 1.08 -3.95 19.62
CA TYR A 184 1.96 -5.09 19.44
C TYR A 184 1.17 -6.40 19.55
N LEU A 185 1.01 -7.09 18.43
CA LEU A 185 0.19 -8.31 18.31
C LEU A 185 1.03 -9.57 18.41
N LYS A 186 1.69 -9.80 19.55
CA LYS A 186 2.62 -10.91 19.80
C LYS A 186 2.12 -12.29 19.34
N GLN A 187 0.81 -12.51 19.42
CA GLN A 187 0.23 -13.80 19.06
C GLN A 187 0.32 -14.10 17.56
N TYR A 188 0.38 -13.05 16.73
CA TYR A 188 0.34 -13.17 15.27
C TYR A 188 1.67 -12.75 14.64
N HIS A 189 2.30 -11.71 15.19
CA HIS A 189 3.52 -11.09 14.68
C HIS A 189 4.46 -10.77 15.84
N ASP A 190 5.42 -11.65 16.10
CA ASP A 190 6.28 -11.60 17.30
C ASP A 190 7.67 -11.00 17.05
N GLN A 191 7.90 -10.36 15.88
CA GLN A 191 9.16 -9.66 15.62
C GLN A 191 9.44 -8.58 16.68
N PRO A 192 10.70 -8.27 16.95
CA PRO A 192 11.10 -7.41 18.08
C PRO A 192 10.49 -6.01 18.10
N SER A 193 10.16 -5.44 16.93
CA SER A 193 9.59 -4.09 16.82
C SER A 193 8.81 -3.95 15.53
N TYR A 194 7.73 -3.15 15.58
CA TYR A 194 6.96 -2.70 14.41
C TYR A 194 7.43 -1.34 13.89
N TYR A 195 8.36 -0.68 14.59
CA TYR A 195 8.98 0.54 14.12
C TYR A 195 10.05 0.19 13.07
N PRO A 196 10.02 0.80 11.85
CA PRO A 196 10.93 0.42 10.78
C PRO A 196 12.40 0.49 11.20
N ALA A 197 13.15 -0.59 10.98
CA ALA A 197 14.53 -0.73 11.45
C ALA A 197 15.50 0.28 10.80
N TRP A 198 15.17 0.71 9.59
CA TRP A 198 15.97 1.67 8.79
C TRP A 198 15.69 3.14 9.08
N ILE A 199 14.69 3.45 9.89
CA ILE A 199 14.47 4.82 10.37
C ILE A 199 15.42 5.04 11.54
N GLY A 200 16.49 5.84 11.35
CA GLY A 200 17.56 6.03 12.32
C GLY A 200 17.23 6.94 13.50
N THR A 201 16.05 7.61 13.51
CA THR A 201 15.62 8.56 14.54
C THR A 201 14.67 7.93 15.56
N ASP A 202 14.59 8.54 16.76
CA ASP A 202 13.66 8.09 17.82
C ASP A 202 12.21 8.45 17.54
N SER A 203 11.96 9.32 16.57
CA SER A 203 10.64 9.63 16.05
C SER A 203 10.73 10.17 14.63
N TYR A 204 9.64 10.01 13.87
CA TYR A 204 9.49 10.63 12.56
C TYR A 204 8.03 10.98 12.31
N THR A 205 7.81 11.98 11.46
CA THR A 205 6.46 12.48 11.15
C THR A 205 6.16 12.25 9.70
N LEU A 206 4.97 11.69 9.45
CA LEU A 206 4.40 11.51 8.12
C LEU A 206 3.28 12.52 7.90
N TYR A 207 3.09 12.95 6.64
CA TYR A 207 2.18 14.02 6.24
C TYR A 207 1.34 13.57 5.06
N GLY A 208 0.10 14.09 4.97
CA GLY A 208 -0.78 13.89 3.84
C GLY A 208 -2.25 13.96 4.22
N PRO A 209 -3.18 13.68 3.30
CA PRO A 209 -4.60 13.57 3.63
C PRO A 209 -4.88 12.33 4.48
N CYS A 210 -5.87 12.44 5.36
CA CYS A 210 -6.41 11.32 6.12
C CYS A 210 -7.89 11.15 5.78
N LEU A 211 -8.22 10.01 5.21
CA LEU A 211 -9.59 9.63 4.87
C LEU A 211 -10.35 9.26 6.14
N LYS A 212 -11.66 9.49 6.13
CA LYS A 212 -12.53 8.97 7.18
C LYS A 212 -12.51 7.44 7.16
N SER A 213 -12.19 6.84 8.30
CA SER A 213 -12.20 5.39 8.44
C SER A 213 -13.60 4.79 8.19
N ARG A 214 -13.62 3.67 7.46
CA ARG A 214 -14.76 2.79 7.25
C ARG A 214 -14.58 1.45 7.97
N THR A 215 -13.67 1.40 8.94
CA THR A 215 -13.41 0.23 9.79
C THR A 215 -14.43 0.15 10.91
N TYR A 216 -15.05 -1.01 11.08
CA TYR A 216 -16.02 -1.25 12.15
C TYR A 216 -16.06 -2.72 12.57
N ASP A 217 -16.46 -2.96 13.81
CA ASP A 217 -16.75 -4.31 14.31
C ASP A 217 -18.18 -4.71 13.95
N GLN A 218 -18.32 -5.58 12.95
CA GLN A 218 -19.61 -6.08 12.49
C GLN A 218 -20.27 -7.00 13.52
N SER A 219 -19.48 -7.67 14.36
CA SER A 219 -20.01 -8.58 15.39
C SER A 219 -20.48 -7.87 16.66
N GLY A 220 -20.02 -6.63 16.90
CA GLY A 220 -20.27 -5.87 18.12
C GLY A 220 -19.58 -6.41 19.37
N ASN A 221 -18.72 -7.45 19.22
CA ASN A 221 -17.97 -8.06 20.34
C ASN A 221 -16.48 -8.24 20.03
N GLY A 222 -15.97 -7.61 18.96
CA GLY A 222 -14.56 -7.66 18.56
C GLY A 222 -14.13 -8.91 17.79
N SER A 223 -15.06 -9.81 17.46
CA SER A 223 -14.72 -11.07 16.79
C SER A 223 -14.70 -11.00 15.26
N TYR A 224 -15.36 -10.00 14.66
CA TYR A 224 -15.42 -9.83 13.21
C TYR A 224 -15.36 -8.37 12.81
N TRP A 225 -14.23 -7.99 12.24
CA TRP A 225 -13.95 -6.64 11.79
C TRP A 225 -14.08 -6.53 10.27
N VAL A 226 -14.54 -5.37 9.82
CA VAL A 226 -14.69 -5.02 8.39
C VAL A 226 -13.99 -3.71 8.15
N ASN A 227 -13.17 -3.68 7.08
CA ASN A 227 -12.67 -2.45 6.46
C ASN A 227 -13.51 -2.21 5.21
N GLY A 228 -14.46 -1.29 5.29
CA GLY A 228 -15.40 -0.99 4.21
C GLY A 228 -14.72 -0.34 3.02
N GLU A 229 -15.24 -0.63 1.83
CA GLU A 229 -14.74 -0.14 0.55
C GLU A 229 -15.02 1.36 0.33
N TYR A 230 -14.12 2.04 -0.40
CA TYR A 230 -14.28 3.38 -0.94
C TYR A 230 -14.67 3.29 -2.42
N ASP A 231 -15.42 4.25 -2.93
CA ASP A 231 -16.05 4.07 -4.23
C ASP A 231 -15.04 3.91 -5.37
N TRP A 232 -13.97 4.73 -5.40
CA TRP A 232 -12.92 4.68 -6.44
C TRP A 232 -11.72 5.56 -6.07
N GLY A 233 -10.58 5.35 -6.76
CA GLY A 233 -9.42 6.23 -6.76
C GLY A 233 -8.37 5.91 -5.69
N TYR A 234 -8.41 4.73 -5.08
CA TYR A 234 -7.47 4.32 -4.03
C TYR A 234 -6.85 2.97 -4.36
N ALA A 235 -5.54 2.85 -4.18
CA ALA A 235 -4.88 1.56 -4.21
C ALA A 235 -5.38 0.67 -3.07
N ASP A 236 -5.27 -0.64 -3.22
CA ASP A 236 -5.63 -1.63 -2.19
C ASP A 236 -7.06 -1.45 -1.64
N ASN A 237 -8.00 -1.17 -2.53
CA ASN A 237 -9.39 -0.86 -2.22
C ASN A 237 -10.34 -1.66 -3.11
N PHE A 238 -11.35 -2.27 -2.54
CA PHE A 238 -12.38 -3.05 -3.26
C PHE A 238 -13.45 -2.14 -3.88
N GLY A 239 -13.02 -1.10 -4.63
CA GLY A 239 -13.88 -0.08 -5.24
C GLY A 239 -14.40 -0.43 -6.64
N ASN A 240 -15.02 0.57 -7.29
CA ASN A 240 -15.65 0.43 -8.61
C ASN A 240 -14.65 0.57 -9.78
N ASP A 241 -13.42 0.95 -9.51
CA ASP A 241 -12.31 1.11 -10.45
C ASP A 241 -11.41 -0.14 -10.56
N ARG A 242 -11.79 -1.23 -9.93
CA ARG A 242 -11.34 -2.56 -10.29
C ARG A 242 -12.19 -3.07 -11.45
N LEU A 243 -11.58 -3.79 -12.38
CA LEU A 243 -12.30 -4.40 -13.49
C LEU A 243 -12.57 -5.86 -13.13
N SER A 244 -13.85 -6.25 -13.07
CA SER A 244 -14.29 -7.56 -12.54
C SER A 244 -13.69 -8.77 -13.27
N GLU A 245 -13.33 -8.62 -14.54
CA GLU A 245 -12.68 -9.65 -15.33
C GLU A 245 -11.21 -9.90 -14.96
N ASP A 246 -10.61 -8.95 -14.24
CA ASP A 246 -9.24 -9.05 -13.72
C ASP A 246 -9.21 -9.46 -12.24
N ASP A 247 -10.40 -9.70 -11.65
CA ASP A 247 -10.54 -10.19 -10.29
C ASP A 247 -10.03 -11.63 -10.19
N ASN A 248 -8.74 -11.81 -10.08
CA ASN A 248 -8.16 -13.09 -9.71
C ASN A 248 -8.19 -13.25 -8.19
N ALA A 249 -9.40 -13.23 -7.62
CA ALA A 249 -9.63 -13.36 -6.19
C ALA A 249 -9.01 -14.63 -5.58
N ALA A 250 -8.80 -15.66 -6.40
CA ALA A 250 -8.14 -16.90 -5.98
C ALA A 250 -6.63 -16.72 -5.67
N ALA A 251 -6.00 -15.69 -6.22
CA ALA A 251 -4.57 -15.42 -6.02
C ALA A 251 -4.31 -14.39 -4.91
N GLY A 252 -5.35 -13.78 -4.33
CA GLY A 252 -5.20 -12.72 -3.32
C GLY A 252 -4.58 -11.42 -3.85
N ALA A 253 -4.54 -11.25 -5.17
CA ALA A 253 -4.02 -10.06 -5.82
C ALA A 253 -5.14 -9.42 -6.64
N MET A 254 -5.35 -8.12 -6.46
CA MET A 254 -6.40 -7.35 -7.11
C MET A 254 -5.84 -6.07 -7.70
N LYS A 255 -6.16 -5.79 -8.97
CA LYS A 255 -5.80 -4.55 -9.65
C LYS A 255 -6.85 -3.47 -9.43
N VAL A 256 -6.37 -2.27 -9.12
CA VAL A 256 -7.13 -1.03 -9.18
C VAL A 256 -6.54 -0.17 -10.30
N TYR A 257 -7.39 0.46 -11.10
CA TYR A 257 -7.01 1.19 -12.30
C TYR A 257 -7.12 2.69 -12.11
N PHE A 258 -6.15 3.44 -12.66
CA PHE A 258 -6.01 4.87 -12.45
C PHE A 258 -5.94 5.66 -13.76
N LYS A 259 -6.50 6.89 -13.72
CA LYS A 259 -6.42 7.89 -14.80
C LYS A 259 -5.52 9.02 -14.38
N ILE A 260 -4.48 9.30 -15.15
CA ILE A 260 -3.59 10.46 -14.91
C ILE A 260 -4.38 11.78 -14.96
N SER A 261 -5.44 11.83 -15.78
CA SER A 261 -6.33 12.98 -15.85
C SER A 261 -7.06 13.35 -14.55
N ASN A 262 -7.05 12.45 -13.54
CA ASN A 262 -7.57 12.75 -12.21
C ASN A 262 -6.57 13.51 -11.33
N ALA A 263 -5.34 13.78 -11.81
CA ALA A 263 -4.33 14.52 -11.08
C ALA A 263 -4.78 15.97 -10.80
N VAL A 264 -4.63 16.39 -9.56
CA VAL A 264 -4.98 17.75 -9.11
C VAL A 264 -3.84 18.39 -8.33
N ASP A 265 -3.78 19.71 -8.41
CA ASP A 265 -2.92 20.51 -7.56
C ASP A 265 -3.46 20.63 -6.12
N LYS A 266 -2.71 21.28 -5.25
CA LYS A 266 -3.10 21.54 -3.84
C LYS A 266 -4.40 22.33 -3.66
N ASN A 267 -4.91 22.98 -4.72
CA ASN A 267 -6.18 23.72 -4.73
C ASN A 267 -7.31 22.88 -5.34
N GLY A 268 -7.06 21.63 -5.70
CA GLY A 268 -8.01 20.73 -6.34
C GLY A 268 -8.25 21.03 -7.82
N GLN A 269 -7.41 21.87 -8.44
CA GLN A 269 -7.51 22.17 -9.87
C GLN A 269 -6.79 21.09 -10.70
N PRO A 270 -7.30 20.75 -11.91
CA PRO A 270 -6.66 19.78 -12.78
C PRO A 270 -5.19 20.14 -13.07
N ALA A 271 -4.27 19.23 -12.83
CA ALA A 271 -2.84 19.41 -13.09
C ALA A 271 -2.49 19.38 -14.60
N ASN A 272 -3.36 18.77 -15.43
CA ASN A 272 -3.19 18.68 -16.89
C ASN A 272 -1.84 18.07 -17.32
N LEU A 273 -1.38 17.05 -16.59
CA LEU A 273 -0.13 16.34 -16.89
C LEU A 273 -0.22 15.66 -18.26
N LYS A 274 0.86 15.67 -19.02
CA LYS A 274 0.95 14.97 -20.31
C LYS A 274 1.33 13.51 -20.14
N TYR A 275 2.17 13.24 -19.17
CA TYR A 275 2.69 11.92 -18.80
C TYR A 275 3.07 11.95 -17.32
N ILE A 276 3.41 10.79 -16.78
CA ILE A 276 4.01 10.65 -15.45
C ILE A 276 5.23 9.74 -15.52
N ASP A 277 6.18 9.96 -14.64
CA ASP A 277 7.40 9.17 -14.50
C ASP A 277 7.46 8.47 -13.15
N PHE A 278 6.75 9.01 -12.15
CA PHE A 278 6.76 8.49 -10.79
C PHE A 278 5.34 8.36 -10.22
N ILE A 279 5.18 7.34 -9.39
CA ILE A 279 3.96 7.08 -8.61
C ILE A 279 4.35 6.95 -7.15
N ARG A 280 3.61 7.61 -6.26
CA ARG A 280 3.67 7.40 -4.82
C ARG A 280 2.34 6.86 -4.34
N VAL A 281 2.40 5.82 -3.49
CA VAL A 281 1.23 5.29 -2.77
C VAL A 281 1.45 5.49 -1.28
N GLN A 282 0.43 5.97 -0.59
CA GLN A 282 0.48 6.27 0.83
C GLN A 282 -0.76 5.74 1.54
N THR A 283 -0.59 5.01 2.66
CA THR A 283 -1.72 4.55 3.48
C THR A 283 -2.60 5.73 3.89
N GLY A 284 -3.88 5.69 3.50
CA GLY A 284 -4.78 6.83 3.59
C GLY A 284 -5.63 6.90 4.86
N VAL A 285 -5.67 5.87 5.71
CA VAL A 285 -6.56 5.79 6.87
C VAL A 285 -5.77 5.56 8.16
N ASN A 286 -6.05 6.36 9.20
CA ASN A 286 -5.53 6.15 10.55
C ASN A 286 -6.56 5.38 11.39
N ALA A 287 -6.57 4.05 11.25
CA ALA A 287 -7.51 3.18 11.92
C ALA A 287 -6.88 1.85 12.31
N LYS A 288 -7.58 1.12 13.17
CA LYS A 288 -7.26 -0.27 13.49
C LYS A 288 -8.51 -1.13 13.55
N ALA A 289 -8.38 -2.36 13.13
CA ALA A 289 -9.44 -3.37 13.08
C ALA A 289 -9.27 -4.40 14.21
N GLY A 290 -9.23 -3.94 15.45
CA GLY A 290 -9.09 -4.77 16.64
C GLY A 290 -7.87 -5.69 16.59
N TRP A 291 -8.10 -7.01 16.63
CA TRP A 291 -7.04 -8.02 16.59
C TRP A 291 -6.39 -8.20 15.22
N LEU A 292 -6.99 -7.66 14.15
CA LEU A 292 -6.36 -7.61 12.82
C LEU A 292 -5.24 -6.56 12.73
N GLY A 293 -5.14 -5.65 13.71
CA GLY A 293 -4.10 -4.64 13.75
C GLY A 293 -4.47 -3.32 13.07
N GLU A 294 -3.46 -2.56 12.69
CA GLU A 294 -3.60 -1.31 11.97
C GLU A 294 -4.13 -1.53 10.55
N ASN A 295 -4.77 -0.51 9.99
CA ASN A 295 -5.09 -0.47 8.57
C ASN A 295 -3.80 -0.13 7.80
N SER A 296 -3.38 -1.03 6.93
CA SER A 296 -2.09 -0.96 6.22
C SER A 296 -2.31 -1.24 4.75
N THR A 297 -1.92 -0.31 3.89
CA THR A 297 -1.97 -0.51 2.43
C THR A 297 -0.87 -1.47 1.99
N GLU A 298 -1.20 -2.48 1.20
CA GLU A 298 -0.27 -3.42 0.58
C GLU A 298 -0.21 -3.24 -0.93
N VAL A 299 1.01 -3.28 -1.48
CA VAL A 299 1.24 -3.22 -2.92
C VAL A 299 2.09 -4.39 -3.41
N PHE A 300 1.70 -4.97 -4.56
CA PHE A 300 2.42 -6.07 -5.21
C PHE A 300 3.12 -5.64 -6.48
N GLY A 301 2.60 -4.61 -7.18
CA GLY A 301 3.13 -4.18 -8.45
C GLY A 301 2.41 -2.99 -9.03
N PHE A 302 3.05 -2.42 -10.04
CA PHE A 302 2.59 -1.26 -10.80
C PHE A 302 2.73 -1.60 -12.28
N THR A 303 1.71 -1.31 -13.08
CA THR A 303 1.67 -1.68 -14.50
C THR A 303 1.28 -0.47 -15.34
N ASP A 304 2.05 -0.20 -16.40
CA ASP A 304 1.61 0.70 -17.47
C ASP A 304 0.58 -0.04 -18.34
N GLU A 305 -0.68 0.37 -18.25
CA GLU A 305 -1.78 -0.25 -19.00
C GLU A 305 -1.85 0.26 -20.45
N ASN A 306 -1.14 1.32 -20.83
CA ASN A 306 -1.07 1.77 -22.22
C ASN A 306 -0.30 0.78 -23.11
N ILE A 307 0.69 0.07 -22.55
CA ILE A 307 1.51 -0.92 -23.27
C ILE A 307 0.71 -2.21 -23.53
N ASN A 308 -0.21 -2.54 -22.66
CA ASN A 308 -0.97 -3.80 -22.72
C ASN A 308 -2.19 -3.79 -23.66
N GLN A 309 -2.41 -2.72 -24.45
CA GLN A 309 -3.59 -2.59 -25.34
C GLN A 309 -3.58 -3.52 -26.57
N GLY A 310 -2.58 -4.35 -26.75
CA GLY A 310 -2.41 -5.19 -27.94
C GLY A 310 -2.31 -6.71 -27.70
N LYS A 311 -2.50 -7.17 -26.47
CA LYS A 311 -2.41 -8.61 -26.15
C LYS A 311 -3.75 -9.23 -25.79
#